data_0ffc295f2d54d1997ec3270b3c339b80
#
_entry.id   0ffc295f2d54d1997ec3270b3c339b80
#
_cell.length_a   1.000
_cell.length_b   1.000
_cell.length_c   1.000
_cell.angle_alpha   90.00
_cell.angle_beta   90.00
_cell.angle_gamma   90.00
#
_symmetry.space_group_name_H-M   'P 1'
#
loop_
_entity.id
_entity.type
_entity.pdbx_description
1 polymer ?
#
loop_
_entity_poly.entity_id
_entity_poly.type
_entity_poly.pdbx_seq_one_letter_code
_entity_poly.pdbx_strand_id
1 'polypeptide(L)'
;MAISDQGQRTLSNTCFCRSAGATGVDSARRGFLTGAAALAGLSALGPTAGCASSATTPATLARTRIDVHHHFIPPFHVDAMMAPGRRTGARPPKWSPAMSLDDMDKSGIATAVLSIAQPGVLFGSDFAESRRLARELNDYGAKMVRDHPGRFGLFAVIAPPDTEGSLREIAYAFDVLKADGIGLLTSYGDKYLGDPSFAPVYEELNRRKAVVYVHPTTPDCCRGLVPGIPPGSIEYATDSTRTIAHIVFSGYAVRFPDIRWIFSHSGGTLPFLTGRFTRLAEEKKDPRLPDGPLPEFRKFHYELAQGNTPGQLDALLRMVSVSQVMYGTDYPFRDGAEVNAGIAAYRFSAADVRAIARGNALRLLPRLGPA
;
A
#
# COMPACT_ATOMS: atom_id res chain seq x y z
N MET A 1 25.33 56.13 -15.54
CA MET A 1 23.85 56.25 -15.40
C MET A 1 23.37 55.01 -14.66
N ALA A 2 22.98 55.21 -13.43
CA ALA A 2 22.63 54.17 -12.47
C ALA A 2 21.28 53.51 -12.80
N ILE A 3 21.15 52.19 -12.63
CA ILE A 3 19.87 51.53 -12.50
C ILE A 3 19.92 50.66 -11.26
N SER A 4 18.95 50.87 -10.43
CA SER A 4 18.72 50.52 -9.07
C SER A 4 18.38 49.02 -8.82
N ASP A 5 18.91 48.61 -7.73
CA ASP A 5 18.50 47.54 -6.79
C ASP A 5 16.96 47.49 -6.55
N GLN A 6 16.36 46.30 -6.65
CA GLN A 6 15.02 46.01 -6.14
C GLN A 6 15.00 44.59 -5.54
N GLY A 7 15.24 44.43 -4.24
CA GLY A 7 14.15 44.14 -3.32
C GLY A 7 13.80 42.63 -3.20
N GLN A 8 14.63 41.86 -2.48
CA GLN A 8 14.21 40.56 -1.89
C GLN A 8 13.10 40.83 -0.87
N ARG A 9 11.88 40.31 -1.14
CA ARG A 9 10.82 40.19 -0.13
C ARG A 9 10.93 38.83 0.56
N THR A 10 11.46 38.84 1.75
CA THR A 10 11.33 37.75 2.73
C THR A 10 9.90 37.71 3.26
N LEU A 11 9.19 36.62 2.97
CA LEU A 11 7.91 36.31 3.61
C LEU A 11 8.19 35.71 5.00
N SER A 12 7.99 36.50 6.03
CA SER A 12 7.98 36.03 7.42
C SER A 12 6.66 35.32 7.71
N ASN A 13 6.71 34.01 7.94
CA ASN A 13 5.60 33.24 8.49
C ASN A 13 5.52 33.50 9.99
N THR A 14 4.63 34.38 10.41
CA THR A 14 4.21 34.48 11.80
C THR A 14 2.93 33.67 12.01
N CYS A 15 3.06 32.47 12.56
CA CYS A 15 1.95 31.74 13.16
C CYS A 15 1.60 32.37 14.51
N PHE A 16 0.43 32.97 14.62
CA PHE A 16 -0.15 33.39 15.90
C PHE A 16 -0.79 32.20 16.60
N CYS A 17 -0.09 31.58 17.55
CA CYS A 17 -0.73 30.77 18.60
C CYS A 17 -0.87 31.62 19.85
N ARG A 18 -2.10 32.02 20.16
CA ARG A 18 -2.42 32.58 21.48
C ARG A 18 -2.45 31.43 22.50
N SER A 19 -1.58 31.51 23.49
CA SER A 19 -1.67 30.72 24.71
C SER A 19 -2.85 31.24 25.57
N ALA A 20 -3.82 30.36 25.81
CA ALA A 20 -4.82 30.57 26.84
C ALA A 20 -4.40 29.80 28.10
N GLY A 21 -4.41 30.50 29.21
CA GLY A 21 -3.88 30.06 30.52
C GLY A 21 -4.63 28.89 31.15
N ALA A 22 -3.89 28.17 31.95
CA ALA A 22 -4.35 27.08 32.77
C ALA A 22 -5.28 27.62 33.93
N THR A 23 -6.45 26.99 34.05
CA THR A 23 -7.17 26.94 35.35
C THR A 23 -7.41 25.46 35.67
N GLY A 24 -6.91 25.07 36.84
CA GLY A 24 -7.01 23.72 37.35
C GLY A 24 -8.44 23.34 37.73
N VAL A 25 -8.77 22.08 37.57
CA VAL A 25 -9.92 21.45 38.23
C VAL A 25 -9.49 20.13 38.85
N ASP A 26 -9.90 20.02 40.06
CA ASP A 26 -9.64 19.07 41.14
C ASP A 26 -9.83 17.58 40.78
N SER A 27 -8.98 16.79 41.45
CA SER A 27 -9.08 15.34 41.58
C SER A 27 -10.24 14.91 42.48
N ALA A 28 -11.16 14.11 41.97
CA ALA A 28 -12.10 13.36 42.82
C ALA A 28 -11.81 11.85 42.69
N ARG A 29 -11.09 11.34 43.68
CA ARG A 29 -11.02 9.91 44.04
C ARG A 29 -12.40 9.41 44.44
N ARG A 30 -12.85 8.30 43.91
CA ARG A 30 -13.79 7.40 44.60
C ARG A 30 -13.33 5.97 44.41
N GLY A 31 -12.83 5.40 45.49
CA GLY A 31 -12.61 3.99 45.67
C GLY A 31 -13.95 3.23 45.78
N PHE A 32 -13.94 1.98 45.33
CA PHE A 32 -15.02 1.06 45.61
C PHE A 32 -14.47 -0.15 46.38
N LEU A 33 -15.13 -0.41 47.48
CA LEU A 33 -14.78 -1.31 48.56
C LEU A 33 -14.95 -2.77 48.15
N THR A 34 -14.01 -3.57 48.63
CA THR A 34 -14.04 -5.02 48.82
C THR A 34 -15.22 -5.45 49.70
N GLY A 35 -15.92 -6.51 49.23
CA GLY A 35 -16.85 -7.27 50.06
C GLY A 35 -16.54 -8.77 49.93
N ALA A 36 -15.84 -9.29 50.95
CA ALA A 36 -15.67 -10.71 51.14
C ALA A 36 -16.90 -11.27 51.92
N ALA A 37 -17.49 -12.35 51.44
CA ALA A 37 -18.36 -13.19 52.24
C ALA A 37 -18.03 -14.65 51.98
N ALA A 38 -17.49 -15.29 53.00
CA ALA A 38 -17.28 -16.71 53.10
C ALA A 38 -18.61 -17.43 53.44
N LEU A 39 -18.90 -18.55 52.80
CA LEU A 39 -19.83 -19.57 53.28
C LEU A 39 -19.26 -20.92 52.95
N ALA A 40 -18.96 -21.64 54.03
CA ALA A 40 -18.56 -23.05 54.03
C ALA A 40 -19.80 -23.94 53.90
N GLY A 41 -19.61 -25.11 53.26
CA GLY A 41 -20.46 -26.25 53.59
C GLY A 41 -20.82 -27.20 52.47
N LEU A 42 -20.36 -28.38 52.64
CA LEU A 42 -20.80 -29.74 52.29
C LEU A 42 -20.33 -30.37 50.99
N SER A 43 -19.47 -31.32 51.21
CA SER A 43 -19.02 -32.38 50.33
C SER A 43 -20.15 -33.27 49.86
N ALA A 44 -20.27 -33.49 48.56
CA ALA A 44 -20.92 -34.66 47.96
C ALA A 44 -20.04 -35.20 46.83
N LEU A 45 -19.48 -36.35 47.03
CA LEU A 45 -18.73 -37.14 46.06
C LEU A 45 -19.71 -37.65 44.98
N GLY A 46 -19.65 -37.05 43.79
CA GLY A 46 -20.27 -37.59 42.59
C GLY A 46 -19.17 -37.98 41.57
N PRO A 47 -19.39 -38.99 40.72
CA PRO A 47 -18.36 -39.51 39.82
C PRO A 47 -17.94 -38.43 38.81
N THR A 48 -16.65 -38.15 38.75
CA THR A 48 -16.04 -37.28 37.78
C THR A 48 -16.17 -37.86 36.36
N ALA A 49 -17.22 -37.45 35.64
CA ALA A 49 -17.21 -37.56 34.19
C ALA A 49 -16.14 -36.56 33.66
N GLY A 50 -15.02 -37.11 33.25
CA GLY A 50 -13.97 -36.33 32.59
C GLY A 50 -14.54 -35.67 31.35
N CYS A 51 -14.77 -34.36 31.41
CA CYS A 51 -14.92 -33.54 30.20
C CYS A 51 -13.57 -33.53 29.50
N ALA A 52 -13.42 -34.47 28.54
CA ALA A 52 -12.39 -34.31 27.52
C ALA A 52 -12.67 -33.01 26.79
N SER A 53 -11.90 -31.97 27.12
CA SER A 53 -11.84 -30.74 26.30
C SER A 53 -11.31 -31.16 24.93
N SER A 54 -12.21 -31.43 24.00
CA SER A 54 -11.85 -31.54 22.60
C SER A 54 -11.25 -30.17 22.21
N ALA A 55 -9.93 -30.12 22.15
CA ALA A 55 -9.23 -29.01 21.52
C ALA A 55 -9.75 -28.96 20.07
N THR A 56 -10.69 -28.06 19.80
CA THR A 56 -11.13 -27.74 18.47
C THR A 56 -9.89 -27.20 17.73
N THR A 57 -9.32 -28.03 16.87
CA THR A 57 -8.32 -27.57 15.89
C THR A 57 -8.93 -26.36 15.16
N PRO A 58 -8.25 -25.20 15.09
CA PRO A 58 -8.79 -24.06 14.38
C PRO A 58 -9.16 -24.51 12.97
N ALA A 59 -10.41 -24.28 12.56
CA ALA A 59 -10.85 -24.60 11.21
C ALA A 59 -9.94 -23.84 10.24
N THR A 60 -9.18 -24.56 9.42
CA THR A 60 -8.32 -23.97 8.41
C THR A 60 -9.21 -23.19 7.45
N LEU A 61 -8.98 -21.88 7.33
CA LEU A 61 -9.74 -21.03 6.41
C LEU A 61 -9.56 -21.53 4.98
N ALA A 62 -10.66 -21.63 4.23
CA ALA A 62 -10.56 -21.98 2.83
C ALA A 62 -9.69 -20.96 2.08
N ARG A 63 -8.65 -21.45 1.38
CA ARG A 63 -7.71 -20.63 0.61
C ARG A 63 -8.40 -20.12 -0.66
N THR A 64 -9.00 -18.95 -0.59
CA THR A 64 -9.75 -18.39 -1.72
C THR A 64 -9.30 -16.99 -2.12
N ARG A 65 -8.54 -16.28 -1.27
CA ARG A 65 -8.18 -14.88 -1.47
C ARG A 65 -6.98 -14.74 -2.40
N ILE A 66 -6.95 -13.64 -3.16
CA ILE A 66 -5.77 -13.16 -3.87
C ILE A 66 -5.33 -11.88 -3.20
N ASP A 67 -4.13 -11.90 -2.63
CA ASP A 67 -3.49 -10.76 -1.99
C ASP A 67 -2.63 -10.02 -3.03
N VAL A 68 -3.01 -8.79 -3.37
CA VAL A 68 -2.27 -7.98 -4.36
C VAL A 68 -1.24 -7.04 -3.73
N HIS A 69 -1.08 -7.10 -2.39
CA HIS A 69 -0.12 -6.28 -1.64
C HIS A 69 0.66 -7.14 -0.65
N HIS A 70 1.66 -7.85 -1.14
CA HIS A 70 2.46 -8.78 -0.36
C HIS A 70 3.95 -8.59 -0.68
N HIS A 71 4.74 -8.25 0.32
CA HIS A 71 6.15 -7.97 0.11
C HIS A 71 7.03 -9.19 0.34
N PHE A 72 8.12 -9.24 -0.39
CA PHE A 72 9.21 -10.16 -0.15
C PHE A 72 10.50 -9.38 0.13
N ILE A 73 11.31 -9.88 1.07
CA ILE A 73 12.44 -9.14 1.62
C ILE A 73 13.64 -10.10 1.71
N PRO A 74 14.27 -10.44 0.56
CA PRO A 74 15.41 -11.36 0.57
C PRO A 74 16.63 -10.74 1.27
N PRO A 75 17.50 -11.56 1.89
CA PRO A 75 18.66 -11.09 2.67
C PRO A 75 19.56 -10.11 1.91
N PHE A 76 19.86 -10.37 0.64
CA PHE A 76 20.71 -9.48 -0.17
C PHE A 76 20.11 -8.08 -0.36
N HIS A 77 18.77 -7.97 -0.39
CA HIS A 77 18.10 -6.67 -0.46
C HIS A 77 18.18 -5.93 0.89
N VAL A 78 18.06 -6.67 2.01
CA VAL A 78 18.28 -6.10 3.35
C VAL A 78 19.72 -5.58 3.47
N ASP A 79 20.72 -6.35 3.01
CA ASP A 79 22.12 -5.93 3.03
C ASP A 79 22.34 -4.67 2.18
N ALA A 80 21.71 -4.62 1.00
CA ALA A 80 21.75 -3.43 0.16
C ALA A 80 21.08 -2.22 0.85
N MET A 81 19.92 -2.38 1.47
CA MET A 81 19.24 -1.31 2.21
C MET A 81 20.05 -0.80 3.41
N MET A 82 20.72 -1.69 4.11
CA MET A 82 21.44 -1.38 5.36
C MET A 82 22.92 -1.03 5.15
N ALA A 83 23.36 -0.92 3.89
CA ALA A 83 24.75 -0.54 3.58
C ALA A 83 25.10 0.85 4.16
N PRO A 84 26.36 1.05 4.60
CA PRO A 84 26.80 2.31 5.18
C PRO A 84 26.50 3.52 4.29
N GLY A 85 26.05 4.61 4.91
CA GLY A 85 25.74 5.87 4.21
C GLY A 85 24.34 5.93 3.57
N ARG A 86 23.55 4.86 3.63
CA ARG A 86 22.17 4.87 3.10
C ARG A 86 21.17 5.37 4.13
N ARG A 87 20.23 6.20 3.67
CA ARG A 87 19.16 6.79 4.50
C ARG A 87 17.83 6.06 4.23
N THR A 88 17.79 4.75 4.50
CA THR A 88 16.65 3.90 4.16
C THR A 88 15.63 3.73 5.29
N GLY A 89 15.89 4.30 6.46
CA GLY A 89 15.02 4.17 7.64
C GLY A 89 15.38 2.98 8.53
N ALA A 90 14.37 2.43 9.22
CA ALA A 90 14.57 1.28 10.10
C ALA A 90 14.82 0.00 9.30
N ARG A 91 15.52 -0.96 9.93
CA ARG A 91 15.68 -2.30 9.36
C ARG A 91 14.30 -2.93 9.13
N PRO A 92 14.06 -3.54 7.96
CA PRO A 92 12.78 -4.21 7.69
C PRO A 92 12.58 -5.41 8.61
N PRO A 93 11.33 -5.89 8.77
CA PRO A 93 11.03 -7.07 9.56
C PRO A 93 11.74 -8.31 9.00
N LYS A 94 11.92 -9.32 9.84
CA LYS A 94 12.39 -10.63 9.40
C LYS A 94 11.37 -11.23 8.44
N TRP A 95 11.87 -11.83 7.38
CA TRP A 95 11.03 -12.45 6.36
C TRP A 95 11.70 -13.71 5.79
N SER A 96 10.87 -14.67 5.38
CA SER A 96 11.26 -15.80 4.56
C SER A 96 10.05 -16.30 3.75
N PRO A 97 10.26 -17.08 2.67
CA PRO A 97 9.16 -17.69 1.92
C PRO A 97 8.23 -18.55 2.81
N ALA A 98 8.78 -19.27 3.77
CA ALA A 98 7.99 -20.08 4.70
C ALA A 98 7.08 -19.22 5.60
N MET A 99 7.56 -18.06 6.05
CA MET A 99 6.74 -17.13 6.83
C MET A 99 5.59 -16.56 6.00
N SER A 100 5.82 -16.21 4.72
CA SER A 100 4.75 -15.81 3.82
C SER A 100 3.69 -16.90 3.66
N LEU A 101 4.10 -18.14 3.40
CA LEU A 101 3.18 -19.26 3.22
C LEU A 101 2.37 -19.53 4.48
N ASP A 102 2.98 -19.44 5.66
CA ASP A 102 2.31 -19.63 6.95
C ASP A 102 1.23 -18.56 7.20
N ASP A 103 1.53 -17.26 6.96
CA ASP A 103 0.53 -16.21 7.08
C ASP A 103 -0.60 -16.37 6.05
N MET A 104 -0.24 -16.66 4.81
CA MET A 104 -1.22 -16.92 3.75
C MET A 104 -2.19 -18.04 4.12
N ASP A 105 -1.68 -19.13 4.70
CA ASP A 105 -2.49 -20.27 5.12
C ASP A 105 -3.41 -19.91 6.27
N LYS A 106 -2.92 -19.21 7.28
CA LYS A 106 -3.70 -18.72 8.43
C LYS A 106 -4.78 -17.72 8.01
N SER A 107 -4.51 -16.92 6.99
CA SER A 107 -5.39 -15.84 6.51
C SER A 107 -6.33 -16.26 5.36
N GLY A 108 -6.24 -17.52 4.90
CA GLY A 108 -7.05 -18.03 3.79
C GLY A 108 -6.68 -17.45 2.44
N ILE A 109 -5.39 -17.06 2.26
CA ILE A 109 -4.86 -16.52 1.00
C ILE A 109 -4.38 -17.68 0.12
N ALA A 110 -4.98 -17.81 -1.05
CA ALA A 110 -4.58 -18.80 -2.06
C ALA A 110 -3.29 -18.36 -2.75
N THR A 111 -3.29 -17.13 -3.23
CA THR A 111 -2.19 -16.55 -4.04
C THR A 111 -1.87 -15.15 -3.53
N ALA A 112 -0.58 -14.85 -3.33
CA ALA A 112 -0.09 -13.52 -3.03
C ALA A 112 0.78 -12.99 -4.19
N VAL A 113 0.58 -11.73 -4.59
CA VAL A 113 1.40 -11.11 -5.63
C VAL A 113 2.57 -10.40 -4.97
N LEU A 114 3.76 -10.91 -5.20
CA LEU A 114 4.99 -10.41 -4.61
C LEU A 114 5.35 -9.02 -5.17
N SER A 115 5.73 -8.11 -4.30
CA SER A 115 6.21 -6.77 -4.65
C SER A 115 7.30 -6.29 -3.70
N ILE A 116 8.00 -5.22 -4.07
CA ILE A 116 9.02 -4.59 -3.22
C ILE A 116 8.43 -3.32 -2.59
N ALA A 117 8.59 -3.19 -1.27
CA ALA A 117 8.28 -1.96 -0.53
C ALA A 117 9.38 -0.90 -0.70
N GLN A 118 9.15 0.28 -0.11
CA GLN A 118 10.24 1.26 0.03
C GLN A 118 11.43 0.63 0.79
N PRO A 119 12.66 1.04 0.48
CA PRO A 119 13.07 2.12 -0.41
C PRO A 119 13.18 1.71 -1.89
N GLY A 120 12.74 0.54 -2.29
CA GLY A 120 12.86 0.06 -3.66
C GLY A 120 14.30 -0.38 -3.99
N VAL A 121 14.74 -0.02 -5.20
CA VAL A 121 16.05 -0.42 -5.73
C VAL A 121 16.97 0.77 -6.04
N LEU A 122 16.47 2.01 -5.96
CA LEU A 122 17.22 3.22 -6.29
C LEU A 122 17.74 3.88 -5.00
N PHE A 123 19.04 3.71 -4.73
CA PHE A 123 19.72 4.29 -3.58
C PHE A 123 20.65 5.45 -3.99
N GLY A 124 20.05 6.56 -4.45
CA GLY A 124 20.79 7.70 -4.99
C GLY A 124 20.84 7.68 -6.52
N SER A 125 21.96 8.04 -7.13
CA SER A 125 22.12 8.20 -8.58
C SER A 125 22.85 7.05 -9.28
N ASP A 126 23.17 5.97 -8.57
CA ASP A 126 23.84 4.80 -9.17
C ASP A 126 22.85 3.89 -9.87
N PHE A 127 22.65 4.12 -11.15
CA PHE A 127 21.79 3.29 -11.97
C PHE A 127 22.36 1.89 -12.24
N ALA A 128 23.68 1.68 -12.20
CA ALA A 128 24.25 0.35 -12.40
C ALA A 128 23.88 -0.58 -11.24
N GLU A 129 23.96 -0.08 -10.00
CA GLU A 129 23.49 -0.82 -8.83
C GLU A 129 21.98 -1.04 -8.87
N SER A 130 21.21 -0.01 -9.21
CA SER A 130 19.75 -0.11 -9.31
C SER A 130 19.32 -1.18 -10.30
N ARG A 131 19.94 -1.25 -11.48
CA ARG A 131 19.71 -2.28 -12.51
C ARG A 131 20.04 -3.68 -12.00
N ARG A 132 21.18 -3.84 -11.32
CA ARG A 132 21.59 -5.12 -10.75
C ARG A 132 20.58 -5.61 -9.70
N LEU A 133 20.21 -4.73 -8.76
CA LEU A 133 19.26 -5.06 -7.71
C LEU A 133 17.87 -5.37 -8.26
N ALA A 134 17.39 -4.59 -9.23
CA ALA A 134 16.09 -4.86 -9.87
C ALA A 134 16.08 -6.26 -10.50
N ARG A 135 17.11 -6.59 -11.29
CA ARG A 135 17.27 -7.91 -11.92
C ARG A 135 17.27 -9.03 -10.87
N GLU A 136 18.10 -8.90 -9.84
CA GLU A 136 18.29 -9.91 -8.81
C GLU A 136 16.99 -10.15 -8.00
N LEU A 137 16.26 -9.08 -7.69
CA LEU A 137 14.95 -9.17 -7.03
C LEU A 137 13.89 -9.80 -7.92
N ASN A 138 13.83 -9.41 -9.19
CA ASN A 138 12.86 -9.96 -10.13
C ASN A 138 13.11 -11.45 -10.40
N ASP A 139 14.37 -11.86 -10.53
CA ASP A 139 14.76 -13.27 -10.67
C ASP A 139 14.39 -14.08 -9.41
N TYR A 140 14.63 -13.51 -8.22
CA TYR A 140 14.25 -14.14 -6.95
C TYR A 140 12.73 -14.29 -6.84
N GLY A 141 11.96 -13.25 -7.13
CA GLY A 141 10.50 -13.30 -7.12
C GLY A 141 9.95 -14.33 -8.11
N ALA A 142 10.47 -14.35 -9.34
CA ALA A 142 10.11 -15.35 -10.34
C ALA A 142 10.51 -16.78 -9.94
N LYS A 143 11.62 -16.94 -9.21
CA LYS A 143 11.98 -18.23 -8.61
C LYS A 143 10.93 -18.68 -7.58
N MET A 144 10.49 -17.80 -6.69
CA MET A 144 9.42 -18.10 -5.74
C MET A 144 8.12 -18.54 -6.42
N VAL A 145 7.74 -17.88 -7.52
CA VAL A 145 6.56 -18.26 -8.32
C VAL A 145 6.71 -19.69 -8.87
N ARG A 146 7.89 -20.06 -9.36
CA ARG A 146 8.15 -21.41 -9.87
C ARG A 146 8.23 -22.49 -8.78
N ASP A 147 8.87 -22.15 -7.65
CA ASP A 147 9.07 -23.10 -6.54
C ASP A 147 7.76 -23.42 -5.80
N HIS A 148 6.78 -22.49 -5.86
CA HIS A 148 5.49 -22.60 -5.17
C HIS A 148 4.32 -22.36 -6.14
N PRO A 149 4.05 -23.28 -7.08
CA PRO A 149 3.03 -23.11 -8.12
C PRO A 149 1.66 -22.75 -7.52
N GLY A 150 1.03 -21.69 -8.07
CA GLY A 150 -0.27 -21.20 -7.64
C GLY A 150 -0.28 -20.39 -6.33
N ARG A 151 0.86 -20.32 -5.60
CA ARG A 151 0.93 -19.59 -4.34
C ARG A 151 1.39 -18.13 -4.53
N PHE A 152 2.19 -17.85 -5.55
CA PHE A 152 2.72 -16.51 -5.79
C PHE A 152 2.49 -16.04 -7.21
N GLY A 153 2.27 -14.73 -7.36
CA GLY A 153 2.44 -13.93 -8.55
C GLY A 153 3.58 -12.92 -8.34
N LEU A 154 3.88 -12.10 -9.35
CA LEU A 154 4.98 -11.14 -9.29
C LEU A 154 4.62 -9.80 -9.94
N PHE A 155 4.73 -8.72 -9.19
CA PHE A 155 4.92 -7.37 -9.69
C PHE A 155 6.41 -7.07 -9.72
N ALA A 156 7.00 -7.08 -10.91
CA ALA A 156 8.43 -6.88 -11.08
C ALA A 156 8.82 -5.42 -10.78
N VAL A 157 9.95 -5.23 -10.10
CA VAL A 157 10.43 -3.89 -9.73
C VAL A 157 11.26 -3.28 -10.86
N ILE A 158 11.07 -1.99 -11.09
CA ILE A 158 11.89 -1.13 -11.97
C ILE A 158 12.18 0.19 -11.27
N ALA A 159 13.08 1.00 -11.84
CA ALA A 159 13.39 2.35 -11.37
C ALA A 159 13.21 3.38 -12.51
N PRO A 160 12.02 3.99 -12.68
CA PRO A 160 11.70 4.90 -13.79
C PRO A 160 12.69 6.04 -14.05
N PRO A 161 13.40 6.61 -13.06
CA PRO A 161 14.46 7.59 -13.34
C PRO A 161 15.57 7.08 -14.26
N ASP A 162 15.83 5.78 -14.26
CA ASP A 162 16.65 5.10 -15.27
C ASP A 162 15.75 4.56 -16.38
N THR A 163 15.38 5.41 -17.31
CA THR A 163 14.48 5.06 -18.40
C THR A 163 14.97 3.86 -19.20
N GLU A 164 16.26 3.87 -19.62
CA GLU A 164 16.83 2.80 -20.43
C GLU A 164 16.87 1.46 -19.67
N GLY A 165 17.30 1.47 -18.41
CA GLY A 165 17.29 0.29 -17.55
C GLY A 165 15.89 -0.23 -17.32
N SER A 166 14.92 0.66 -17.09
CA SER A 166 13.52 0.29 -16.88
C SER A 166 12.90 -0.35 -18.12
N LEU A 167 13.14 0.18 -19.32
CA LEU A 167 12.62 -0.42 -20.56
C LEU A 167 13.18 -1.84 -20.80
N ARG A 168 14.49 -2.04 -20.54
CA ARG A 168 15.09 -3.39 -20.63
C ARG A 168 14.50 -4.34 -19.58
N GLU A 169 14.30 -3.86 -18.37
CA GLU A 169 13.78 -4.69 -17.29
C GLU A 169 12.29 -5.01 -17.48
N ILE A 170 11.48 -4.09 -18.01
CA ILE A 170 10.08 -4.34 -18.41
C ILE A 170 10.02 -5.47 -19.45
N ALA A 171 10.85 -5.41 -20.50
CA ALA A 171 10.91 -6.47 -21.50
C ALA A 171 11.28 -7.81 -20.86
N TYR A 172 12.30 -7.84 -20.02
CA TYR A 172 12.72 -9.06 -19.33
C TYR A 172 11.63 -9.62 -18.39
N ALA A 173 11.02 -8.76 -17.61
CA ALA A 173 9.97 -9.16 -16.67
C ALA A 173 8.78 -9.82 -17.36
N PHE A 174 8.28 -9.22 -18.44
CA PHE A 174 7.12 -9.78 -19.16
C PHE A 174 7.49 -10.91 -20.12
N ASP A 175 8.59 -10.77 -20.87
CA ASP A 175 8.90 -11.67 -21.97
C ASP A 175 9.64 -12.94 -21.49
N VAL A 176 10.46 -12.83 -20.42
CA VAL A 176 11.23 -13.94 -19.86
C VAL A 176 10.63 -14.46 -18.57
N LEU A 177 10.43 -13.59 -17.56
CA LEU A 177 9.98 -14.01 -16.24
C LEU A 177 8.47 -14.28 -16.17
N LYS A 178 7.70 -13.77 -17.14
CA LYS A 178 6.22 -13.86 -17.18
C LYS A 178 5.59 -13.22 -15.94
N ALA A 179 6.13 -12.07 -15.52
CA ALA A 179 5.58 -11.29 -14.41
C ALA A 179 4.11 -10.91 -14.65
N ASP A 180 3.34 -10.76 -13.59
CA ASP A 180 1.92 -10.39 -13.64
C ASP A 180 1.71 -8.90 -13.86
N GLY A 181 2.71 -8.09 -13.55
CA GLY A 181 2.70 -6.64 -13.71
C GLY A 181 4.00 -6.01 -13.24
N ILE A 182 3.98 -4.70 -13.08
CA ILE A 182 5.12 -3.91 -12.60
C ILE A 182 4.77 -3.26 -11.28
N GLY A 183 5.71 -3.31 -10.32
CA GLY A 183 5.65 -2.58 -9.05
C GLY A 183 6.42 -1.27 -9.13
N LEU A 184 5.76 -0.17 -8.79
CA LEU A 184 6.35 1.17 -8.70
C LEU A 184 6.23 1.71 -7.28
N LEU A 185 7.10 2.67 -6.95
CA LEU A 185 6.92 3.53 -5.79
C LEU A 185 6.19 4.82 -6.18
N THR A 186 5.52 5.47 -5.23
CA THR A 186 4.79 6.72 -5.47
C THR A 186 5.69 7.86 -5.95
N SER A 187 6.96 7.86 -5.51
CA SER A 187 7.93 8.88 -5.90
C SER A 187 9.36 8.32 -5.95
N TYR A 188 10.21 8.99 -6.72
CA TYR A 188 11.63 8.70 -6.88
C TYR A 188 12.40 10.01 -6.75
N GLY A 189 12.98 10.25 -5.55
CA GLY A 189 13.53 11.56 -5.19
C GLY A 189 12.44 12.63 -5.12
N ASP A 190 12.58 13.67 -5.92
CA ASP A 190 11.62 14.77 -6.04
C ASP A 190 10.53 14.55 -7.12
N LYS A 191 10.57 13.42 -7.84
CA LYS A 191 9.67 13.12 -8.96
C LYS A 191 8.55 12.17 -8.57
N TYR A 192 7.32 12.64 -8.70
CA TYR A 192 6.12 11.82 -8.64
C TYR A 192 5.77 11.19 -9.99
N LEU A 193 4.92 10.18 -9.99
CA LEU A 193 4.63 9.35 -11.19
C LEU A 193 3.97 10.10 -12.36
N GLY A 194 3.56 11.36 -12.21
CA GLY A 194 3.14 12.23 -13.32
C GLY A 194 4.28 13.01 -13.98
N ASP A 195 5.56 12.79 -13.58
CA ASP A 195 6.71 13.51 -14.14
C ASP A 195 6.92 13.16 -15.62
N PRO A 196 7.12 14.17 -16.50
CA PRO A 196 7.24 13.95 -17.94
C PRO A 196 8.46 13.09 -18.33
N SER A 197 9.50 13.00 -17.50
CA SER A 197 10.66 12.15 -17.75
C SER A 197 10.32 10.65 -17.74
N PHE A 198 9.19 10.26 -17.15
CA PHE A 198 8.74 8.85 -17.12
C PHE A 198 7.87 8.45 -18.32
N ALA A 199 7.56 9.38 -19.23
CA ALA A 199 6.70 9.11 -20.39
C ALA A 199 7.14 7.91 -21.24
N PRO A 200 8.43 7.70 -21.57
CA PRO A 200 8.83 6.53 -22.36
C PRO A 200 8.56 5.20 -21.66
N VAL A 201 8.66 5.16 -20.33
CA VAL A 201 8.33 3.97 -19.53
C VAL A 201 6.83 3.70 -19.63
N TYR A 202 6.00 4.73 -19.53
CA TYR A 202 4.54 4.58 -19.62
C TYR A 202 4.06 4.25 -21.03
N GLU A 203 4.74 4.71 -22.08
CA GLU A 203 4.46 4.30 -23.46
C GLU A 203 4.60 2.79 -23.62
N GLU A 204 5.66 2.20 -23.07
CA GLU A 204 5.87 0.75 -23.12
C GLU A 204 4.89 -0.02 -22.23
N LEU A 205 4.60 0.47 -21.01
CA LEU A 205 3.61 -0.14 -20.12
C LEU A 205 2.20 -0.09 -20.73
N ASN A 206 1.83 1.03 -21.35
CA ASN A 206 0.57 1.19 -22.06
C ASN A 206 0.45 0.24 -23.27
N ARG A 207 1.50 0.16 -24.09
CA ARG A 207 1.58 -0.76 -25.24
C ARG A 207 1.37 -2.21 -24.81
N ARG A 208 1.89 -2.59 -23.63
CA ARG A 208 1.72 -3.93 -23.04
C ARG A 208 0.40 -4.13 -22.30
N LYS A 209 -0.41 -3.09 -22.14
CA LYS A 209 -1.62 -3.09 -21.29
C LYS A 209 -1.32 -3.58 -19.88
N ALA A 210 -0.20 -3.13 -19.34
CA ALA A 210 0.36 -3.63 -18.10
C ALA A 210 -0.51 -3.30 -16.90
N VAL A 211 -0.55 -4.23 -15.93
CA VAL A 211 -0.97 -3.92 -14.56
C VAL A 211 0.20 -3.28 -13.84
N VAL A 212 -0.05 -2.14 -13.20
CA VAL A 212 0.94 -1.39 -12.43
C VAL A 212 0.44 -1.23 -10.99
N TYR A 213 1.16 -1.85 -10.07
CA TYR A 213 0.95 -1.70 -8.63
C TYR A 213 1.82 -0.57 -8.09
N VAL A 214 1.26 0.29 -7.24
CA VAL A 214 1.97 1.46 -6.69
C VAL A 214 1.99 1.42 -5.17
N HIS A 215 3.19 1.31 -4.60
CA HIS A 215 3.45 1.34 -3.16
C HIS A 215 3.94 2.72 -2.71
N PRO A 216 3.49 3.27 -1.57
CA PRO A 216 3.93 4.58 -1.10
C PRO A 216 5.38 4.59 -0.61
N THR A 217 5.91 5.81 -0.57
CA THR A 217 7.18 6.11 0.10
C THR A 217 7.00 7.22 1.13
N THR A 218 8.03 7.45 1.95
CA THR A 218 8.19 8.69 2.71
C THR A 218 9.13 9.59 1.93
N PRO A 219 8.65 10.65 1.27
CA PRO A 219 9.52 11.56 0.53
C PRO A 219 10.51 12.27 1.46
N ASP A 220 11.67 12.63 0.94
CA ASP A 220 12.75 13.19 1.76
C ASP A 220 12.37 14.50 2.47
N CYS A 221 11.52 15.33 1.82
CA CYS A 221 10.99 16.56 2.43
C CYS A 221 10.23 16.33 3.75
N CYS A 222 9.70 15.12 3.92
CA CYS A 222 8.66 14.87 4.92
C CYS A 222 9.09 13.86 6.00
N ARG A 223 10.38 13.50 6.01
CA ARG A 223 10.95 12.64 7.04
C ARG A 223 11.07 13.41 8.37
N GLY A 224 10.39 12.90 9.41
CA GLY A 224 10.50 13.45 10.76
C GLY A 224 9.83 14.82 10.95
N LEU A 225 8.87 15.21 10.10
CA LEU A 225 8.13 16.46 10.23
C LEU A 225 7.34 16.55 11.54
N VAL A 226 6.78 15.45 12.01
CA VAL A 226 6.00 15.40 13.23
C VAL A 226 6.72 14.51 14.25
N PRO A 227 7.36 15.10 15.29
CA PRO A 227 8.07 14.34 16.31
C PRO A 227 7.16 13.32 17.01
N GLY A 228 7.67 12.10 17.21
CA GLY A 228 6.95 11.03 17.91
C GLY A 228 5.92 10.27 17.06
N ILE A 229 5.67 10.69 15.82
CA ILE A 229 4.81 9.96 14.89
C ILE A 229 5.67 9.34 13.78
N PRO A 230 5.62 8.01 13.60
CA PRO A 230 6.31 7.37 12.49
C PRO A 230 5.87 7.97 11.14
N PRO A 231 6.80 8.33 10.24
CA PRO A 231 6.45 8.97 8.96
C PRO A 231 5.41 8.17 8.14
N GLY A 232 5.49 6.84 8.13
CA GLY A 232 4.53 5.99 7.42
C GLY A 232 3.07 6.19 7.85
N SER A 233 2.83 6.63 9.10
CA SER A 233 1.46 6.86 9.60
C SER A 233 0.74 8.03 8.90
N ILE A 234 1.48 8.99 8.37
CA ILE A 234 0.93 10.17 7.67
C ILE A 234 1.34 10.15 6.21
N GLU A 235 2.64 9.94 5.96
CA GLU A 235 3.22 10.20 4.63
C GLU A 235 2.79 9.15 3.60
N TYR A 236 2.61 7.89 3.97
CA TYR A 236 2.19 6.86 3.01
C TYR A 236 0.83 7.20 2.37
N ALA A 237 -0.15 7.56 3.19
CA ALA A 237 -1.45 7.98 2.69
C ALA A 237 -1.38 9.27 1.88
N THR A 238 -0.56 10.22 2.32
CA THR A 238 -0.37 11.52 1.68
C THR A 238 0.37 11.36 0.35
N ASP A 239 1.41 10.55 0.30
CA ASP A 239 2.24 10.35 -0.89
C ASP A 239 1.48 9.57 -1.99
N SER A 240 0.68 8.56 -1.61
CA SER A 240 -0.27 7.91 -2.52
C SER A 240 -1.22 8.94 -3.15
N THR A 241 -1.76 9.83 -2.34
CA THR A 241 -2.67 10.89 -2.83
C THR A 241 -1.96 11.85 -3.81
N ARG A 242 -0.73 12.28 -3.50
CA ARG A 242 0.07 13.17 -4.37
C ARG A 242 0.32 12.51 -5.73
N THR A 243 0.74 11.26 -5.75
CA THR A 243 1.05 10.57 -7.01
C THR A 243 -0.19 10.32 -7.85
N ILE A 244 -1.31 9.91 -7.25
CA ILE A 244 -2.56 9.70 -7.98
C ILE A 244 -3.04 11.02 -8.61
N ALA A 245 -3.04 12.09 -7.82
CA ALA A 245 -3.40 13.42 -8.33
C ALA A 245 -2.43 13.86 -9.46
N HIS A 246 -1.12 13.61 -9.31
CA HIS A 246 -0.14 13.98 -10.34
C HIS A 246 -0.36 13.20 -11.64
N ILE A 247 -0.62 11.90 -11.61
CA ILE A 247 -0.94 11.09 -12.80
C ILE A 247 -2.17 11.66 -13.54
N VAL A 248 -3.20 12.05 -12.80
CA VAL A 248 -4.44 12.57 -13.41
C VAL A 248 -4.22 14.00 -13.94
N PHE A 249 -3.67 14.90 -13.16
CA PHE A 249 -3.49 16.31 -13.56
C PHE A 249 -2.32 16.55 -14.52
N SER A 250 -1.39 15.60 -14.69
CA SER A 250 -0.42 15.62 -15.79
C SER A 250 -1.02 15.15 -17.12
N GLY A 251 -2.23 14.57 -17.08
CA GLY A 251 -2.91 13.98 -18.22
C GLY A 251 -2.48 12.55 -18.56
N TYR A 252 -1.67 11.92 -17.72
CA TYR A 252 -1.15 10.56 -17.99
C TYR A 252 -2.24 9.49 -17.89
N ALA A 253 -3.23 9.67 -17.02
CA ALA A 253 -4.39 8.79 -16.98
C ALA A 253 -5.17 8.75 -18.32
N VAL A 254 -5.22 9.89 -19.01
CA VAL A 254 -5.87 10.02 -20.34
C VAL A 254 -4.93 9.58 -21.47
N ARG A 255 -3.65 9.97 -21.40
CA ARG A 255 -2.65 9.65 -22.44
C ARG A 255 -2.32 8.16 -22.51
N PHE A 256 -2.35 7.46 -21.38
CA PHE A 256 -1.98 6.05 -21.25
C PHE A 256 -3.15 5.22 -20.69
N PRO A 257 -4.28 5.11 -21.41
CA PRO A 257 -5.53 4.56 -20.89
C PRO A 257 -5.50 3.04 -20.70
N ASP A 258 -4.55 2.34 -21.30
CA ASP A 258 -4.43 0.89 -21.21
C ASP A 258 -3.61 0.43 -19.99
N ILE A 259 -2.94 1.34 -19.28
CA ILE A 259 -2.29 1.00 -18.01
C ILE A 259 -3.36 0.78 -16.95
N ARG A 260 -3.31 -0.37 -16.28
CA ARG A 260 -4.26 -0.76 -15.24
C ARG A 260 -3.63 -0.55 -13.87
N TRP A 261 -3.94 0.57 -13.24
CA TRP A 261 -3.36 0.97 -11.98
C TRP A 261 -4.03 0.30 -10.78
N ILE A 262 -3.21 -0.17 -9.83
CA ILE A 262 -3.61 -0.59 -8.48
C ILE A 262 -2.86 0.29 -7.49
N PHE A 263 -3.58 1.05 -6.67
CA PHE A 263 -3.01 1.88 -5.63
C PHE A 263 -3.23 1.26 -4.26
N SER A 264 -2.18 1.28 -3.44
CA SER A 264 -2.18 0.75 -2.09
C SER A 264 -2.99 1.61 -1.11
N HIS A 265 -3.34 0.98 0.03
CA HIS A 265 -3.92 1.63 1.21
C HIS A 265 -5.18 2.45 0.89
N SER A 266 -6.10 1.89 0.08
CA SER A 266 -7.35 2.56 -0.34
C SER A 266 -7.13 3.90 -1.05
N GLY A 267 -5.94 4.09 -1.68
CA GLY A 267 -5.57 5.34 -2.35
C GLY A 267 -5.20 6.47 -1.38
N GLY A 268 -4.89 6.12 -0.13
CA GLY A 268 -4.49 7.07 0.89
C GLY A 268 -5.61 8.03 1.30
N THR A 269 -5.33 9.33 1.30
CA THR A 269 -6.33 10.36 1.62
C THR A 269 -7.12 10.86 0.40
N LEU A 270 -6.88 10.31 -0.79
CA LEU A 270 -7.54 10.71 -2.03
C LEU A 270 -9.08 10.71 -1.92
N PRO A 271 -9.73 9.65 -1.38
CA PRO A 271 -11.20 9.62 -1.29
C PRO A 271 -11.77 10.80 -0.51
N PHE A 272 -11.07 11.24 0.52
CA PHE A 272 -11.47 12.39 1.33
C PHE A 272 -11.27 13.74 0.61
N LEU A 273 -10.30 13.81 -0.32
CA LEU A 273 -9.92 15.05 -1.01
C LEU A 273 -10.58 15.24 -2.39
N THR A 274 -11.42 14.31 -2.83
CA THR A 274 -12.04 14.34 -4.18
C THR A 274 -12.72 15.67 -4.50
N GLY A 275 -13.49 16.26 -3.57
CA GLY A 275 -14.15 17.55 -3.78
C GLY A 275 -13.19 18.71 -3.98
N ARG A 276 -11.99 18.67 -3.37
CA ARG A 276 -10.95 19.68 -3.59
C ARG A 276 -10.36 19.58 -4.99
N PHE A 277 -10.11 18.35 -5.46
CA PHE A 277 -9.60 18.11 -6.81
C PHE A 277 -10.62 18.43 -7.90
N THR A 278 -11.91 18.15 -7.67
CA THR A 278 -13.00 18.55 -8.58
C THR A 278 -13.03 20.06 -8.75
N ARG A 279 -13.05 20.81 -7.64
CA ARG A 279 -13.02 22.28 -7.69
C ARG A 279 -11.76 22.82 -8.39
N LEU A 280 -10.59 22.23 -8.13
CA LEU A 280 -9.34 22.63 -8.81
C LEU A 280 -9.43 22.45 -10.32
N ALA A 281 -10.03 21.36 -10.80
CA ALA A 281 -10.22 21.13 -12.23
C ALA A 281 -11.20 22.11 -12.86
N GLU A 282 -12.30 22.45 -12.17
CA GLU A 282 -13.27 23.48 -12.58
C GLU A 282 -12.64 24.86 -12.68
N GLU A 283 -11.86 25.27 -11.68
CA GLU A 283 -11.15 26.55 -11.65
C GLU A 283 -10.11 26.65 -12.77
N LYS A 284 -9.38 25.58 -13.05
CA LYS A 284 -8.35 25.53 -14.10
C LYS A 284 -8.93 25.36 -15.50
N LYS A 285 -10.16 24.91 -15.64
CA LYS A 285 -10.78 24.52 -16.92
C LYS A 285 -9.86 23.63 -17.75
N ASP A 286 -9.28 22.60 -17.11
CA ASP A 286 -8.28 21.74 -17.73
C ASP A 286 -8.91 20.94 -18.88
N PRO A 287 -8.49 21.18 -20.15
CA PRO A 287 -9.07 20.52 -21.31
C PRO A 287 -8.83 19.01 -21.35
N ARG A 288 -7.89 18.50 -20.54
CA ARG A 288 -7.62 17.07 -20.40
C ARG A 288 -8.62 16.38 -19.49
N LEU A 289 -9.38 17.14 -18.69
CA LEU A 289 -10.32 16.63 -17.69
C LEU A 289 -11.70 17.31 -17.91
N PRO A 290 -12.35 17.12 -19.08
CA PRO A 290 -13.60 17.81 -19.42
C PRO A 290 -14.72 17.48 -18.44
N ASP A 291 -14.73 16.26 -17.89
CA ASP A 291 -15.73 15.80 -16.90
C ASP A 291 -15.17 15.82 -15.47
N GLY A 292 -14.08 16.57 -15.25
CA GLY A 292 -13.35 16.61 -13.98
C GLY A 292 -12.48 15.38 -13.72
N PRO A 293 -11.78 15.31 -12.56
CA PRO A 293 -10.83 14.26 -12.26
C PRO A 293 -11.50 12.97 -11.74
N LEU A 294 -12.74 13.03 -11.28
CA LEU A 294 -13.42 11.89 -10.65
C LEU A 294 -13.63 10.70 -11.60
N PRO A 295 -13.97 10.88 -12.89
CA PRO A 295 -13.99 9.77 -13.84
C PRO A 295 -12.65 9.08 -13.98
N GLU A 296 -11.53 9.81 -13.92
CA GLU A 296 -10.18 9.23 -14.00
C GLU A 296 -9.85 8.44 -12.74
N PHE A 297 -10.11 8.98 -11.54
CA PHE A 297 -9.93 8.24 -10.29
C PHE A 297 -10.74 6.93 -10.26
N ARG A 298 -11.89 6.89 -10.89
CA ARG A 298 -12.77 5.73 -10.99
C ARG A 298 -12.29 4.65 -11.96
N LYS A 299 -11.30 4.91 -12.80
CA LYS A 299 -10.66 3.90 -13.65
C LYS A 299 -9.64 3.06 -12.89
N PHE A 300 -9.12 3.57 -11.76
CA PHE A 300 -8.09 2.91 -10.97
C PHE A 300 -8.66 1.86 -10.02
N HIS A 301 -7.80 0.98 -9.55
CA HIS A 301 -8.10 -0.01 -8.53
C HIS A 301 -7.39 0.33 -7.24
N TYR A 302 -7.96 -0.10 -6.13
CA TYR A 302 -7.49 0.24 -4.78
C TYR A 302 -7.52 -1.01 -3.91
N GLU A 303 -6.46 -1.28 -3.18
CA GLU A 303 -6.43 -2.40 -2.24
C GLU A 303 -6.55 -1.92 -0.78
N LEU A 304 -6.89 -2.84 0.11
CA LEU A 304 -7.42 -2.50 1.43
C LEU A 304 -6.41 -2.59 2.59
N ALA A 305 -5.12 -2.90 2.33
CA ALA A 305 -4.13 -2.92 3.40
C ALA A 305 -4.15 -1.59 4.18
N GLN A 306 -4.26 -1.65 5.50
CA GLN A 306 -4.31 -0.48 6.38
C GLN A 306 -5.36 0.62 5.99
N GLY A 307 -6.19 0.34 4.97
CA GLY A 307 -7.25 1.21 4.47
C GLY A 307 -8.66 0.63 4.68
N ASN A 308 -8.84 -0.26 5.65
CA ASN A 308 -9.99 -1.15 5.83
C ASN A 308 -10.88 -0.83 7.03
N THR A 309 -10.70 0.32 7.69
CA THR A 309 -11.62 0.76 8.75
C THR A 309 -12.94 1.29 8.17
N PRO A 310 -14.06 1.24 8.91
CA PRO A 310 -15.36 1.67 8.39
C PRO A 310 -15.36 3.06 7.76
N GLY A 311 -14.71 4.05 8.39
CA GLY A 311 -14.65 5.42 7.85
C GLY A 311 -13.84 5.53 6.56
N GLN A 312 -12.75 4.77 6.44
CA GLN A 312 -11.94 4.70 5.21
C GLN A 312 -12.73 4.03 4.08
N LEU A 313 -13.41 2.93 4.37
CA LEU A 313 -14.25 2.22 3.42
C LEU A 313 -15.45 3.06 2.96
N ASP A 314 -16.11 3.78 3.86
CA ASP A 314 -17.19 4.70 3.50
C ASP A 314 -16.69 5.79 2.52
N ALA A 315 -15.51 6.36 2.76
CA ALA A 315 -14.93 7.36 1.88
C ALA A 315 -14.55 6.77 0.52
N LEU A 316 -13.90 5.60 0.50
CA LEU A 316 -13.50 4.91 -0.73
C LEU A 316 -14.72 4.55 -1.59
N LEU A 317 -15.75 3.95 -0.98
CA LEU A 317 -16.94 3.48 -1.71
C LEU A 317 -17.88 4.60 -2.16
N ARG A 318 -17.71 5.83 -1.69
CA ARG A 318 -18.33 7.03 -2.30
C ARG A 318 -17.59 7.46 -3.57
N MET A 319 -16.31 7.13 -3.70
CA MET A 319 -15.51 7.47 -4.87
C MET A 319 -15.59 6.39 -5.94
N VAL A 320 -15.49 5.10 -5.57
CA VAL A 320 -15.44 3.97 -6.51
C VAL A 320 -16.45 2.88 -6.17
N SER A 321 -16.73 2.01 -7.14
CA SER A 321 -17.55 0.82 -6.90
C SER A 321 -16.72 -0.31 -6.29
N VAL A 322 -17.37 -1.28 -5.64
CA VAL A 322 -16.73 -2.48 -5.08
C VAL A 322 -15.91 -3.23 -6.12
N SER A 323 -16.29 -3.15 -7.41
CA SER A 323 -15.55 -3.82 -8.49
C SER A 323 -14.10 -3.34 -8.68
N GLN A 324 -13.74 -2.19 -8.11
CA GLN A 324 -12.39 -1.62 -8.15
C GLN A 324 -11.62 -1.80 -6.84
N VAL A 325 -12.23 -2.47 -5.86
CA VAL A 325 -11.60 -2.71 -4.55
C VAL A 325 -11.03 -4.12 -4.51
N MET A 326 -9.79 -4.26 -4.04
CA MET A 326 -9.06 -5.52 -3.99
C MET A 326 -8.58 -5.83 -2.58
N TYR A 327 -8.34 -7.11 -2.32
CA TYR A 327 -7.72 -7.58 -1.10
C TYR A 327 -6.21 -7.36 -1.15
N GLY A 328 -5.63 -6.76 -0.11
CA GLY A 328 -4.21 -6.54 0.07
C GLY A 328 -3.87 -6.55 1.56
N THR A 329 -2.71 -7.09 1.95
CA THR A 329 -2.32 -7.24 3.37
C THR A 329 -1.24 -6.29 3.85
N ASP A 330 -0.28 -5.94 3.00
CA ASP A 330 0.98 -5.28 3.36
C ASP A 330 1.90 -6.18 4.21
N TYR A 331 1.77 -7.51 4.04
CA TYR A 331 2.65 -8.47 4.68
C TYR A 331 4.12 -8.25 4.22
N PRO A 332 5.15 -8.33 5.06
CA PRO A 332 5.16 -8.73 6.47
C PRO A 332 5.04 -7.55 7.48
N PHE A 333 4.68 -6.35 7.04
CA PHE A 333 4.48 -5.21 7.93
C PHE A 333 3.16 -5.32 8.70
N ARG A 334 2.16 -5.99 8.11
CA ARG A 334 0.87 -6.38 8.70
C ARG A 334 0.59 -7.84 8.35
N ASP A 335 -0.32 -8.46 9.08
CA ASP A 335 -0.80 -9.80 8.79
C ASP A 335 -2.16 -9.79 8.07
N GLY A 336 -2.50 -10.89 7.42
CA GLY A 336 -3.77 -10.98 6.72
C GLY A 336 -4.99 -11.00 7.64
N ALA A 337 -4.82 -11.26 8.94
CA ALA A 337 -5.90 -11.25 9.91
C ALA A 337 -6.47 -9.84 10.11
N GLU A 338 -5.64 -8.80 10.05
CA GLU A 338 -6.07 -7.40 10.15
C GLU A 338 -7.07 -7.04 9.04
N VAL A 339 -6.75 -7.37 7.79
CA VAL A 339 -7.63 -7.07 6.65
C VAL A 339 -8.89 -7.91 6.69
N ASN A 340 -8.78 -9.19 7.07
CA ASN A 340 -9.94 -10.06 7.27
C ASN A 340 -10.91 -9.48 8.30
N ALA A 341 -10.40 -8.98 9.43
CA ALA A 341 -11.20 -8.34 10.48
C ALA A 341 -11.89 -7.06 9.97
N GLY A 342 -11.17 -6.21 9.23
CA GLY A 342 -11.73 -4.98 8.67
C GLY A 342 -12.86 -5.25 7.66
N ILE A 343 -12.68 -6.22 6.75
CA ILE A 343 -13.72 -6.62 5.80
C ILE A 343 -14.94 -7.21 6.53
N ALA A 344 -14.73 -8.05 7.55
CA ALA A 344 -15.80 -8.65 8.33
C ALA A 344 -16.57 -7.62 9.18
N ALA A 345 -15.91 -6.57 9.64
CA ALA A 345 -16.52 -5.50 10.42
C ALA A 345 -17.35 -4.52 9.57
N TYR A 346 -17.18 -4.54 8.26
CA TYR A 346 -17.92 -3.65 7.36
C TYR A 346 -19.16 -4.35 6.77
N ARG A 347 -20.16 -3.55 6.35
CA ARG A 347 -21.44 -4.05 5.80
C ARG A 347 -21.39 -4.54 4.35
N PHE A 348 -20.32 -5.19 3.95
CA PHE A 348 -20.24 -5.83 2.64
C PHE A 348 -21.22 -6.99 2.51
N SER A 349 -21.88 -7.11 1.37
CA SER A 349 -22.61 -8.32 1.03
C SER A 349 -21.65 -9.50 0.80
N ALA A 350 -22.17 -10.72 0.88
CA ALA A 350 -21.34 -11.91 0.56
C ALA A 350 -20.79 -11.88 -0.88
N ALA A 351 -21.49 -11.23 -1.81
CA ALA A 351 -21.03 -11.03 -3.18
C ALA A 351 -19.86 -10.03 -3.22
N ASP A 352 -19.94 -8.92 -2.48
CA ASP A 352 -18.88 -7.94 -2.38
C ASP A 352 -17.62 -8.55 -1.77
N VAL A 353 -17.77 -9.32 -0.69
CA VAL A 353 -16.64 -10.03 -0.05
C VAL A 353 -15.94 -10.95 -1.05
N ARG A 354 -16.68 -11.73 -1.85
CA ARG A 354 -16.08 -12.59 -2.88
C ARG A 354 -15.40 -11.79 -3.98
N ALA A 355 -16.01 -10.67 -4.39
CA ALA A 355 -15.44 -9.79 -5.41
C ALA A 355 -14.10 -9.18 -4.94
N ILE A 356 -14.08 -8.60 -3.73
CA ILE A 356 -12.87 -8.01 -3.11
C ILE A 356 -11.81 -9.09 -2.89
N ALA A 357 -12.20 -10.23 -2.30
CA ALA A 357 -11.27 -11.28 -1.93
C ALA A 357 -10.54 -11.91 -3.13
N ARG A 358 -11.19 -11.97 -4.31
CA ARG A 358 -10.64 -12.69 -5.46
C ARG A 358 -11.11 -12.16 -6.82
N GLY A 359 -12.41 -11.95 -7.00
CA GLY A 359 -13.00 -11.72 -8.33
C GLY A 359 -12.42 -10.50 -9.03
N ASN A 360 -12.18 -9.42 -8.30
CA ASN A 360 -11.66 -8.18 -8.85
C ASN A 360 -10.20 -8.35 -9.31
N ALA A 361 -9.37 -9.02 -8.49
CA ALA A 361 -7.99 -9.31 -8.86
C ALA A 361 -7.91 -10.20 -10.12
N LEU A 362 -8.75 -11.22 -10.24
CA LEU A 362 -8.74 -12.13 -11.40
C LEU A 362 -9.11 -11.42 -12.72
N ARG A 363 -9.89 -10.34 -12.69
CA ARG A 363 -10.17 -9.57 -13.91
C ARG A 363 -8.96 -8.85 -14.47
N LEU A 364 -8.03 -8.44 -13.58
CA LEU A 364 -6.77 -7.80 -14.00
C LEU A 364 -5.65 -8.81 -14.22
N LEU A 365 -5.62 -9.86 -13.43
CA LEU A 365 -4.55 -10.83 -13.30
C LEU A 365 -5.10 -12.26 -13.55
N PRO A 366 -5.61 -12.55 -14.75
CA PRO A 366 -6.31 -13.81 -15.03
C PRO A 366 -5.43 -15.05 -14.85
N ARG A 367 -4.11 -14.93 -15.00
CA ARG A 367 -3.15 -16.02 -14.79
C ARG A 367 -3.15 -16.55 -13.34
N LEU A 368 -3.61 -15.76 -12.37
CA LEU A 368 -3.70 -16.19 -10.96
C LEU A 368 -4.95 -17.04 -10.68
N GLY A 369 -5.77 -17.29 -11.69
CA GLY A 369 -6.87 -18.24 -11.63
C GLY A 369 -6.39 -19.69 -11.68
N PRO A 370 -7.29 -20.65 -11.41
CA PRO A 370 -7.00 -22.06 -11.67
C PRO A 370 -6.74 -22.23 -13.18
N ALA A 371 -5.73 -23.07 -13.49
CA ALA A 371 -5.43 -23.46 -14.87
C ALA A 371 -6.57 -24.26 -15.49
#